data_9ffc07b5bb773c83d392396c4029d480
#
_entry.id   9ffc07b5bb773c83d392396c4029d480
#
_cell.length_a   1.000
_cell.length_b   1.000
_cell.length_c   1.000
_cell.angle_alpha   90.00
_cell.angle_beta   90.00
_cell.angle_gamma   90.00
#
_symmetry.space_group_name_H-M   'P 1'
#
loop_
_entity.id
_entity.type
_entity.pdbx_description
1 polymer ?
#
loop_
_entity_poly.entity_id
_entity_poly.type
_entity_poly.pdbx_seq_one_letter_code
_entity_poly.pdbx_strand_id
1 'polypeptide(L)'
;HLHFWQNKASDAVVDLSVFHYDTIIFSVLLAALTFFLLWAAARKANPGVPGRFQAAVEMLVEFVDNEAKGIIHNAESRKFVAPLGLAIFVWVTLMNTMDLLPVDLLPSIWAKLVGAAGGDPAHAYLRVLPTADVSGAMGLSVAVLLICLYYNVKIKGLGGWAHELVTAPFGTTKHPPAAIVLGIVNFAMQIIEFASKTLSHGLRLFGNMYAGELIFMLIALMGGAFALTGTGIGLAIGHVIAGLAWAIFHILIIILQAFIFMMLALVYIG
;
A
#
# COMPACT_ATOMS: atom_id res chain seq x y z
N HIS A 1 4.27 -5.17 -19.01
CA HIS A 1 3.04 -5.71 -18.47
C HIS A 1 2.80 -7.10 -19.04
N LEU A 2 2.75 -8.12 -18.18
CA LEU A 2 2.33 -9.45 -18.57
C LEU A 2 0.80 -9.47 -18.59
N HIS A 3 0.22 -9.39 -19.78
CA HIS A 3 -1.22 -9.51 -20.00
C HIS A 3 -1.57 -10.98 -20.20
N PHE A 4 -2.26 -11.58 -19.24
CA PHE A 4 -2.58 -13.01 -19.28
C PHE A 4 -3.62 -13.36 -20.33
N TRP A 5 -4.51 -12.42 -20.69
CA TRP A 5 -5.67 -12.67 -21.57
C TRP A 5 -5.68 -11.88 -22.86
N GLN A 6 -4.75 -10.95 -23.04
CA GLN A 6 -4.67 -10.15 -24.27
C GLN A 6 -3.22 -10.01 -24.76
N ASN A 7 -2.99 -10.31 -26.04
CA ASN A 7 -1.71 -10.06 -26.73
C ASN A 7 -1.54 -8.59 -27.15
N LYS A 8 -2.38 -7.66 -26.68
CA LYS A 8 -2.31 -6.23 -26.98
C LYS A 8 -2.23 -5.43 -25.69
N ALA A 9 -1.41 -4.36 -25.70
CA ALA A 9 -1.47 -3.34 -24.65
C ALA A 9 -2.88 -2.73 -24.66
N SER A 10 -3.46 -2.50 -23.47
CA SER A 10 -4.74 -1.80 -23.36
C SER A 10 -4.55 -0.33 -23.67
N ASP A 11 -5.34 0.23 -24.57
CA ASP A 11 -5.38 1.67 -24.88
C ASP A 11 -6.28 2.44 -23.90
N ALA A 12 -7.01 1.74 -23.04
CA ALA A 12 -7.91 2.33 -22.06
C ALA A 12 -7.18 2.60 -20.74
N VAL A 13 -7.47 3.74 -20.11
CA VAL A 13 -6.93 4.12 -18.79
C VAL A 13 -7.42 3.17 -17.70
N VAL A 14 -8.64 2.65 -17.83
CA VAL A 14 -9.22 1.62 -16.96
C VAL A 14 -9.74 0.49 -17.85
N ASP A 15 -9.14 -0.69 -17.75
CA ASP A 15 -9.55 -1.88 -18.48
C ASP A 15 -9.70 -3.05 -17.51
N LEU A 16 -10.95 -3.40 -17.20
CA LEU A 16 -11.29 -4.48 -16.29
C LEU A 16 -11.08 -5.87 -16.90
N SER A 17 -10.75 -5.96 -18.18
CA SER A 17 -10.47 -7.23 -18.87
C SER A 17 -9.02 -7.67 -18.76
N VAL A 18 -8.14 -6.80 -18.26
CA VAL A 18 -6.69 -7.03 -18.14
C VAL A 18 -6.30 -7.24 -16.69
N PHE A 19 -5.65 -8.35 -16.39
CA PHE A 19 -5.09 -8.67 -15.08
C PHE A 19 -3.57 -8.52 -15.09
N HIS A 20 -3.06 -7.71 -14.16
CA HIS A 20 -1.63 -7.61 -13.88
C HIS A 20 -1.22 -8.71 -12.89
N TYR A 21 -1.00 -9.91 -13.37
CA TYR A 21 -0.75 -11.05 -12.50
C TYR A 21 0.62 -10.99 -11.80
N ASP A 22 1.61 -10.32 -12.38
CA ASP A 22 2.89 -10.03 -11.75
C ASP A 22 2.70 -9.23 -10.44
N THR A 23 1.94 -8.13 -10.46
CA THR A 23 1.56 -7.35 -9.28
C THR A 23 0.85 -8.22 -8.23
N ILE A 24 -0.08 -9.08 -8.66
CA ILE A 24 -0.81 -9.97 -7.75
C ILE A 24 0.12 -11.00 -7.14
N ILE A 25 0.99 -11.65 -7.93
CA ILE A 25 1.92 -12.67 -7.44
C ILE A 25 2.87 -12.07 -6.40
N PHE A 26 3.51 -10.93 -6.68
CA PHE A 26 4.41 -10.29 -5.72
C PHE A 26 3.67 -9.84 -4.46
N SER A 27 2.48 -9.26 -4.59
CA SER A 27 1.65 -8.86 -3.45
C SER A 27 1.29 -10.04 -2.55
N VAL A 28 0.86 -11.16 -3.13
CA VAL A 28 0.50 -12.39 -2.39
C VAL A 28 1.74 -13.04 -1.77
N LEU A 29 2.87 -13.10 -2.47
CA LEU A 29 4.12 -13.62 -1.91
C LEU A 29 4.60 -12.81 -0.71
N LEU A 30 4.50 -11.47 -0.78
CA LEU A 30 4.87 -10.59 0.34
C LEU A 30 3.86 -10.67 1.48
N ALA A 31 2.56 -10.90 1.20
CA ALA A 31 1.56 -11.20 2.23
C ALA A 31 1.87 -12.53 2.94
N ALA A 32 2.21 -13.57 2.19
CA ALA A 32 2.61 -14.86 2.75
C ALA A 32 3.89 -14.74 3.58
N LEU A 33 4.86 -13.93 3.12
CA LEU A 33 6.08 -13.64 3.87
C LEU A 33 5.76 -12.88 5.17
N THR A 34 4.88 -11.88 5.13
CA THR A 34 4.39 -11.16 6.32
C THR A 34 3.81 -12.14 7.33
N PHE A 35 2.88 -12.98 6.88
CA PHE A 35 2.28 -14.00 7.74
C PHE A 35 3.32 -14.95 8.33
N PHE A 36 4.26 -15.43 7.50
CA PHE A 36 5.32 -16.34 7.94
C PHE A 36 6.23 -15.70 8.99
N LEU A 37 6.65 -14.44 8.81
CA LEU A 37 7.49 -13.71 9.75
C LEU A 37 6.79 -13.53 11.10
N LEU A 38 5.55 -13.07 11.10
CA LEU A 38 4.76 -12.89 12.32
C LEU A 38 4.47 -14.21 13.02
N TRP A 39 4.13 -15.25 12.26
CA TRP A 39 3.91 -16.60 12.78
C TRP A 39 5.19 -17.22 13.36
N ALA A 40 6.34 -17.05 12.70
CA ALA A 40 7.62 -17.56 13.19
C ALA A 40 8.04 -16.88 14.50
N ALA A 41 7.78 -15.57 14.65
CA ALA A 41 8.00 -14.85 15.89
C ALA A 41 7.06 -15.35 17.01
N ALA A 42 5.77 -15.47 16.72
CA ALA A 42 4.78 -15.95 17.69
C ALA A 42 5.06 -17.38 18.16
N ARG A 43 5.47 -18.28 17.23
CA ARG A 43 5.76 -19.68 17.57
C ARG A 43 7.00 -19.84 18.46
N LYS A 44 7.98 -18.93 18.35
CA LYS A 44 9.24 -18.95 19.13
C LYS A 44 9.21 -17.98 20.31
N ALA A 45 8.06 -17.36 20.61
CA ALA A 45 7.94 -16.40 21.70
C ALA A 45 8.24 -17.06 23.05
N ASN A 46 9.14 -16.46 23.80
CA ASN A 46 9.59 -16.91 25.10
C ASN A 46 9.24 -15.85 26.16
N PRO A 47 8.68 -16.21 27.34
CA PRO A 47 8.35 -15.24 28.40
C PRO A 47 9.59 -14.67 29.10
N GLY A 48 10.79 -15.18 28.81
CA GLY A 48 12.06 -14.69 29.33
C GLY A 48 12.64 -13.52 28.53
N VAL A 49 13.97 -13.41 28.51
CA VAL A 49 14.67 -12.39 27.70
C VAL A 49 14.46 -12.68 26.22
N PRO A 50 13.80 -11.76 25.46
CA PRO A 50 13.51 -12.00 24.07
C PRO A 50 14.78 -11.99 23.21
N GLY A 51 14.84 -12.89 22.21
CA GLY A 51 15.86 -12.83 21.19
C GLY A 51 15.68 -11.58 20.30
N ARG A 52 16.71 -11.16 19.55
CA ARG A 52 16.68 -9.94 18.72
C ARG A 52 15.50 -9.88 17.76
N PHE A 53 15.16 -10.99 17.12
CA PHE A 53 14.03 -11.06 16.18
C PHE A 53 12.69 -10.94 16.92
N GLN A 54 12.53 -11.66 18.05
CA GLN A 54 11.33 -11.56 18.88
C GLN A 54 11.16 -10.14 19.43
N ALA A 55 12.23 -9.52 19.94
CA ALA A 55 12.19 -8.14 20.44
C ALA A 55 11.76 -7.14 19.36
N ALA A 56 12.25 -7.29 18.12
CA ALA A 56 11.83 -6.42 17.02
C ALA A 56 10.34 -6.57 16.70
N VAL A 57 9.81 -7.80 16.68
CA VAL A 57 8.38 -8.03 16.42
C VAL A 57 7.53 -7.55 17.60
N GLU A 58 7.96 -7.78 18.86
CA GLU A 58 7.26 -7.30 20.06
C GLU A 58 7.18 -5.76 20.07
N MET A 59 8.25 -5.05 19.74
CA MET A 59 8.24 -3.58 19.60
C MET A 59 7.23 -3.12 18.55
N LEU A 60 7.14 -3.82 17.40
CA LEU A 60 6.14 -3.50 16.37
C LEU A 60 4.72 -3.75 16.85
N VAL A 61 4.48 -4.86 17.54
CA VAL A 61 3.18 -5.19 18.11
C VAL A 61 2.76 -4.15 19.16
N GLU A 62 3.66 -3.79 20.06
CA GLU A 62 3.40 -2.78 21.10
C GLU A 62 3.14 -1.41 20.48
N PHE A 63 3.93 -1.02 19.48
CA PHE A 63 3.74 0.22 18.74
C PHE A 63 2.34 0.30 18.10
N VAL A 64 1.94 -0.73 17.34
CA VAL A 64 0.64 -0.75 16.66
C VAL A 64 -0.52 -0.85 17.66
N ASP A 65 -0.37 -1.62 18.75
CA ASP A 65 -1.42 -1.74 19.78
C ASP A 65 -1.62 -0.41 20.53
N ASN A 66 -0.56 0.34 20.79
CA ASN A 66 -0.64 1.66 21.40
C ASN A 66 -1.34 2.68 20.49
N GLU A 67 -1.03 2.68 19.19
CA GLU A 67 -1.73 3.52 18.22
C GLU A 67 -3.22 3.13 18.10
N ALA A 68 -3.50 1.82 18.05
CA ALA A 68 -4.88 1.33 18.01
C ALA A 68 -5.66 1.67 19.28
N LYS A 69 -5.03 1.68 20.46
CA LYS A 69 -5.66 2.10 21.73
C LYS A 69 -6.05 3.57 21.71
N GLY A 70 -5.26 4.43 21.07
CA GLY A 70 -5.54 5.84 20.92
C GLY A 70 -6.77 6.15 20.06
N ILE A 71 -7.11 5.25 19.12
CA ILE A 71 -8.19 5.45 18.15
C ILE A 71 -9.43 4.65 18.53
N ILE A 72 -9.26 3.37 18.89
CA ILE A 72 -10.35 2.42 19.09
C ILE A 72 -10.57 2.19 20.60
N HIS A 73 -11.60 2.81 21.14
CA HIS A 73 -11.93 2.74 22.55
C HIS A 73 -12.57 1.39 22.96
N ASN A 74 -13.25 0.72 22.01
CA ASN A 74 -13.89 -0.57 22.27
C ASN A 74 -12.86 -1.71 22.26
N ALA A 75 -12.71 -2.39 23.41
CA ALA A 75 -11.76 -3.49 23.60
C ALA A 75 -12.02 -4.70 22.68
N GLU A 76 -13.30 -5.01 22.38
CA GLU A 76 -13.67 -6.14 21.52
C GLU A 76 -13.29 -5.86 20.05
N SER A 77 -13.56 -4.65 19.56
CA SER A 77 -13.16 -4.25 18.20
C SER A 77 -11.64 -4.23 18.07
N ARG A 78 -10.93 -3.77 19.10
CA ARG A 78 -9.46 -3.68 19.10
C ARG A 78 -8.78 -5.05 18.99
N LYS A 79 -9.36 -6.12 19.56
CA LYS A 79 -8.81 -7.48 19.45
C LYS A 79 -8.61 -7.95 18.01
N PHE A 80 -9.41 -7.46 17.08
CA PHE A 80 -9.26 -7.77 15.66
C PHE A 80 -8.53 -6.66 14.88
N VAL A 81 -8.84 -5.40 15.17
CA VAL A 81 -8.35 -4.28 14.37
C VAL A 81 -6.86 -4.02 14.61
N ALA A 82 -6.34 -4.23 15.84
CA ALA A 82 -4.91 -4.06 16.11
C ALA A 82 -4.03 -5.10 15.34
N PRO A 83 -4.33 -6.42 15.36
CA PRO A 83 -3.64 -7.38 14.51
C PRO A 83 -3.77 -7.10 13.00
N LEU A 84 -4.92 -6.62 12.55
CA LEU A 84 -5.12 -6.20 11.16
C LEU A 84 -4.21 -5.02 10.81
N GLY A 85 -4.15 -4.00 11.67
CA GLY A 85 -3.24 -2.86 11.51
C GLY A 85 -1.77 -3.28 11.44
N LEU A 86 -1.35 -4.20 12.30
CA LEU A 86 0.00 -4.77 12.27
C LEU A 86 0.29 -5.49 10.94
N ALA A 87 -0.64 -6.33 10.48
CA ALA A 87 -0.50 -7.04 9.22
C ALA A 87 -0.40 -6.08 8.03
N ILE A 88 -1.25 -5.06 7.99
CA ILE A 88 -1.20 -4.00 6.96
C ILE A 88 0.14 -3.26 7.01
N PHE A 89 0.58 -2.83 8.20
CA PHE A 89 1.84 -2.09 8.36
C PHE A 89 3.04 -2.89 7.84
N VAL A 90 3.19 -4.13 8.28
CA VAL A 90 4.32 -4.99 7.87
C VAL A 90 4.22 -5.32 6.37
N TRP A 91 3.04 -5.65 5.88
CA TRP A 91 2.84 -5.99 4.47
C TRP A 91 3.14 -4.81 3.53
N VAL A 92 2.59 -3.62 3.83
CA VAL A 92 2.87 -2.42 3.04
C VAL A 92 4.35 -2.03 3.14
N THR A 93 4.98 -2.15 4.32
CA THR A 93 6.42 -1.93 4.48
C THR A 93 7.23 -2.87 3.59
N LEU A 94 6.91 -4.16 3.57
CA LEU A 94 7.61 -5.12 2.71
C LEU A 94 7.39 -4.82 1.23
N MET A 95 6.18 -4.49 0.81
CA MET A 95 5.90 -4.12 -0.57
C MET A 95 6.70 -2.88 -1.00
N ASN A 96 6.74 -1.85 -0.16
CA ASN A 96 7.47 -0.62 -0.46
C ASN A 96 8.99 -0.82 -0.40
N THR A 97 9.49 -1.74 0.45
CA THR A 97 10.92 -2.07 0.53
C THR A 97 11.45 -2.69 -0.77
N MET A 98 10.59 -3.29 -1.57
CA MET A 98 10.97 -3.80 -2.90
C MET A 98 11.53 -2.70 -3.82
N ASP A 99 11.15 -1.44 -3.60
CA ASP A 99 11.65 -0.28 -4.37
C ASP A 99 13.12 0.07 -4.07
N LEU A 100 13.68 -0.43 -2.95
CA LEU A 100 15.11 -0.29 -2.65
C LEU A 100 15.99 -1.30 -3.38
N LEU A 101 15.40 -2.32 -3.98
CA LEU A 101 16.14 -3.24 -4.85
C LEU A 101 16.51 -2.52 -6.14
N PRO A 102 17.70 -2.81 -6.72
CA PRO A 102 18.04 -2.26 -8.02
C PRO A 102 16.94 -2.58 -9.04
N VAL A 103 16.43 -1.53 -9.69
CA VAL A 103 15.25 -1.60 -10.59
C VAL A 103 15.39 -2.69 -11.65
N ASP A 104 16.61 -2.90 -12.15
CA ASP A 104 16.89 -3.86 -13.22
C ASP A 104 17.24 -5.27 -12.71
N LEU A 105 17.41 -5.48 -11.40
CA LEU A 105 17.93 -6.75 -10.88
C LEU A 105 16.96 -7.92 -11.15
N LEU A 106 15.73 -7.83 -10.67
CA LEU A 106 14.74 -8.91 -10.84
C LEU A 106 14.23 -9.02 -12.29
N PRO A 107 13.94 -7.92 -13.00
CA PRO A 107 13.60 -7.98 -14.41
C PRO A 107 14.72 -8.60 -15.27
N SER A 108 16.00 -8.30 -15.02
CA SER A 108 17.11 -8.90 -15.78
C SER A 108 17.30 -10.40 -15.48
N ILE A 109 17.10 -10.83 -14.24
CA ILE A 109 17.08 -12.24 -13.89
C ILE A 109 15.93 -12.96 -14.59
N TRP A 110 14.75 -12.35 -14.61
CA TRP A 110 13.58 -12.89 -15.28
C TRP A 110 13.80 -13.03 -16.78
N ALA A 111 14.33 -11.98 -17.45
CA ALA A 111 14.64 -12.02 -18.86
C ALA A 111 15.64 -13.14 -19.22
N LYS A 112 16.65 -13.36 -18.38
CA LYS A 112 17.60 -14.48 -18.56
C LYS A 112 16.94 -15.85 -18.39
N LEU A 113 16.03 -16.00 -17.42
CA LEU A 113 15.28 -17.24 -17.21
C LEU A 113 14.35 -17.55 -18.37
N VAL A 114 13.64 -16.54 -18.89
CA VAL A 114 12.77 -16.67 -20.07
C VAL A 114 13.60 -17.05 -21.29
N GLY A 115 14.77 -16.42 -21.49
CA GLY A 115 15.69 -16.77 -22.59
C GLY A 115 16.21 -18.20 -22.46
N ALA A 116 16.56 -18.65 -21.25
CA ALA A 116 16.99 -20.04 -21.01
C ALA A 116 15.86 -21.06 -21.24
N ALA A 117 14.60 -20.65 -21.03
CA ALA A 117 13.42 -21.50 -21.32
C ALA A 117 12.98 -21.45 -22.78
N GLY A 118 13.73 -20.77 -23.68
CA GLY A 118 13.41 -20.69 -25.12
C GLY A 118 12.40 -19.58 -25.48
N GLY A 119 12.07 -18.68 -24.57
CA GLY A 119 11.26 -17.49 -24.82
C GLY A 119 12.10 -16.30 -25.31
N ASP A 120 11.42 -15.23 -25.75
CA ASP A 120 12.08 -13.99 -26.17
C ASP A 120 12.37 -13.08 -24.96
N PRO A 121 13.66 -12.86 -24.57
CA PRO A 121 14.02 -12.00 -23.45
C PRO A 121 13.59 -10.52 -23.64
N ALA A 122 13.45 -10.05 -24.89
CA ALA A 122 13.04 -8.67 -25.20
C ALA A 122 11.58 -8.38 -24.84
N HIS A 123 10.75 -9.42 -24.74
CA HIS A 123 9.33 -9.33 -24.35
C HIS A 123 9.06 -9.81 -22.93
N ALA A 124 10.10 -10.14 -22.16
CA ALA A 124 9.99 -10.62 -20.77
C ALA A 124 9.89 -9.46 -19.78
N TYR A 125 8.77 -8.76 -19.75
CA TYR A 125 8.52 -7.70 -18.77
C TYR A 125 8.10 -8.28 -17.42
N LEU A 126 8.66 -7.76 -16.33
CA LEU A 126 8.30 -8.11 -14.96
C LEU A 126 8.22 -6.83 -14.10
N ARG A 127 7.04 -6.54 -13.57
CA ARG A 127 6.86 -5.47 -12.60
C ARG A 127 7.01 -6.04 -11.19
N VAL A 128 8.00 -5.56 -10.46
CA VAL A 128 8.37 -6.08 -9.14
C VAL A 128 7.68 -5.34 -8.00
N LEU A 129 7.31 -4.08 -8.21
CA LEU A 129 6.76 -3.19 -7.19
C LEU A 129 5.23 -3.14 -7.28
N PRO A 130 4.49 -3.88 -6.41
CA PRO A 130 3.02 -3.89 -6.46
C PRO A 130 2.38 -2.54 -6.13
N THR A 131 3.02 -1.73 -5.29
CA THR A 131 2.52 -0.42 -4.83
C THR A 131 2.73 0.70 -5.85
N ALA A 132 3.61 0.52 -6.84
CA ALA A 132 3.75 1.41 -8.00
C ALA A 132 2.74 1.08 -9.12
N ASP A 133 1.83 0.15 -8.90
CA ASP A 133 0.67 -0.09 -9.77
C ASP A 133 -0.59 0.54 -9.16
N VAL A 134 -1.26 1.40 -9.95
CA VAL A 134 -2.52 2.03 -9.53
C VAL A 134 -3.55 0.99 -9.10
N SER A 135 -3.66 -0.11 -9.86
CA SER A 135 -4.61 -1.19 -9.58
C SER A 135 -4.33 -1.86 -8.23
N GLY A 136 -3.05 -2.11 -7.92
CA GLY A 136 -2.64 -2.70 -6.64
C GLY A 136 -2.91 -1.76 -5.45
N ALA A 137 -2.48 -0.51 -5.55
CA ALA A 137 -2.68 0.50 -4.50
C ALA A 137 -4.17 0.81 -4.27
N MET A 138 -4.96 0.92 -5.34
CA MET A 138 -6.41 1.11 -5.25
C MET A 138 -7.12 -0.11 -4.70
N GLY A 139 -6.69 -1.32 -5.07
CA GLY A 139 -7.22 -2.57 -4.53
C GLY A 139 -7.06 -2.67 -3.01
N LEU A 140 -5.88 -2.30 -2.49
CA LEU A 140 -5.63 -2.22 -1.05
C LEU A 140 -6.54 -1.20 -0.35
N SER A 141 -6.69 -0.01 -0.95
CA SER A 141 -7.56 1.04 -0.40
C SER A 141 -9.03 0.63 -0.38
N VAL A 142 -9.51 0.00 -1.46
CA VAL A 142 -10.88 -0.55 -1.53
C VAL A 142 -11.08 -1.67 -0.51
N ALA A 143 -10.08 -2.55 -0.31
CA ALA A 143 -10.16 -3.58 0.72
C ALA A 143 -10.32 -2.98 2.12
N VAL A 144 -9.57 -1.93 2.45
CA VAL A 144 -9.74 -1.18 3.72
C VAL A 144 -11.14 -0.59 3.83
N LEU A 145 -11.66 0.03 2.75
CA LEU A 145 -13.04 0.54 2.72
C LEU A 145 -14.07 -0.55 3.00
N LEU A 146 -13.94 -1.73 2.36
CA LEU A 146 -14.86 -2.85 2.57
C LEU A 146 -14.83 -3.36 4.02
N ILE A 147 -13.65 -3.43 4.63
CA ILE A 147 -13.49 -3.79 6.04
C ILE A 147 -14.15 -2.74 6.93
N CYS A 148 -13.96 -1.46 6.64
CA CYS A 148 -14.60 -0.35 7.34
C CYS A 148 -16.14 -0.45 7.26
N LEU A 149 -16.70 -0.65 6.08
CA LEU A 149 -18.13 -0.83 5.89
C LEU A 149 -18.68 -2.05 6.64
N TYR A 150 -17.95 -3.17 6.59
CA TYR A 150 -18.31 -4.38 7.33
C TYR A 150 -18.39 -4.12 8.85
N TYR A 151 -17.39 -3.44 9.42
CA TYR A 151 -17.39 -3.12 10.85
C TYR A 151 -18.47 -2.12 11.23
N ASN A 152 -18.72 -1.10 10.42
CA ASN A 152 -19.82 -0.16 10.62
C ASN A 152 -21.17 -0.89 10.70
N VAL A 153 -21.40 -1.82 9.77
CA VAL A 153 -22.65 -2.63 9.77
C VAL A 153 -22.69 -3.58 10.97
N LYS A 154 -21.56 -4.21 11.33
CA LYS A 154 -21.49 -5.16 12.45
C LYS A 154 -21.72 -4.51 13.81
N ILE A 155 -21.22 -3.28 14.02
CA ILE A 155 -21.30 -2.57 15.30
C ILE A 155 -22.63 -1.84 15.45
N LYS A 156 -23.04 -1.09 14.42
CA LYS A 156 -24.24 -0.23 14.43
C LYS A 156 -25.52 -0.97 14.00
N GLY A 157 -25.38 -2.15 13.39
CA GLY A 157 -26.46 -2.86 12.71
C GLY A 157 -26.83 -2.18 11.38
N LEU A 158 -27.51 -2.92 10.48
CA LEU A 158 -27.92 -2.39 9.18
C LEU A 158 -28.82 -1.15 9.30
N GLY A 159 -29.75 -1.15 10.27
CA GLY A 159 -30.68 -0.02 10.50
C GLY A 159 -29.97 1.22 11.04
N GLY A 160 -29.03 1.05 11.99
CA GLY A 160 -28.25 2.16 12.55
C GLY A 160 -27.32 2.77 11.52
N TRP A 161 -26.64 1.95 10.74
CA TRP A 161 -25.78 2.40 9.66
C TRP A 161 -26.55 3.13 8.55
N ALA A 162 -27.70 2.59 8.10
CA ALA A 162 -28.55 3.25 7.11
C ALA A 162 -29.10 4.59 7.62
N HIS A 163 -29.47 4.66 8.90
CA HIS A 163 -29.91 5.91 9.53
C HIS A 163 -28.75 6.94 9.56
N GLU A 164 -27.54 6.52 9.90
CA GLU A 164 -26.36 7.39 9.90
C GLU A 164 -26.05 7.97 8.50
N LEU A 165 -26.14 7.14 7.44
CA LEU A 165 -25.95 7.60 6.06
C LEU A 165 -26.89 8.73 5.65
N VAL A 166 -28.09 8.79 6.25
CA VAL A 166 -29.10 9.82 5.93
C VAL A 166 -29.04 11.00 6.90
N THR A 167 -28.46 10.81 8.10
CA THR A 167 -28.45 11.86 9.14
C THR A 167 -27.12 12.59 9.28
N ALA A 168 -25.99 11.94 8.97
CA ALA A 168 -24.67 12.57 9.05
C ALA A 168 -24.28 13.17 7.69
N PRO A 169 -23.57 14.33 7.63
CA PRO A 169 -23.04 15.08 8.77
C PRO A 169 -23.99 16.18 9.30
N PHE A 170 -25.03 16.59 8.56
CA PHE A 170 -25.81 17.80 8.87
C PHE A 170 -26.99 17.57 9.83
N GLY A 171 -27.18 16.32 10.26
CA GLY A 171 -28.28 15.97 11.17
C GLY A 171 -29.64 15.85 10.45
N THR A 172 -30.73 15.94 11.24
CA THR A 172 -32.11 15.90 10.75
C THR A 172 -32.88 17.15 11.15
N THR A 173 -33.91 17.53 10.38
CA THR A 173 -34.81 18.64 10.71
C THR A 173 -36.21 18.13 11.02
N LYS A 174 -37.00 18.90 11.82
CA LYS A 174 -38.38 18.57 12.18
C LYS A 174 -39.38 18.80 11.03
N HIS A 175 -39.02 19.51 9.97
CA HIS A 175 -39.87 19.78 8.83
C HIS A 175 -39.77 18.64 7.81
N PRO A 176 -40.87 17.89 7.52
CA PRO A 176 -40.81 16.69 6.66
C PRO A 176 -40.19 16.92 5.28
N PRO A 177 -40.55 17.96 4.49
CA PRO A 177 -39.95 18.16 3.17
C PRO A 177 -38.45 18.52 3.25
N ALA A 178 -38.06 19.30 4.25
CA ALA A 178 -36.68 19.67 4.46
C ALA A 178 -35.85 18.46 4.97
N ALA A 179 -36.45 17.55 5.73
CA ALA A 179 -35.77 16.31 6.18
C ALA A 179 -35.42 15.38 5.02
N ILE A 180 -36.29 15.26 4.01
CA ILE A 180 -36.01 14.45 2.81
C ILE A 180 -34.86 15.05 2.00
N VAL A 181 -34.91 16.37 1.75
CA VAL A 181 -33.82 17.05 1.02
C VAL A 181 -32.50 16.92 1.75
N LEU A 182 -32.52 17.16 3.08
CA LEU A 182 -31.33 17.05 3.91
C LEU A 182 -30.77 15.60 3.96
N GLY A 183 -31.64 14.59 3.99
CA GLY A 183 -31.27 13.18 3.89
C GLY A 183 -30.57 12.83 2.59
N ILE A 184 -31.07 13.35 1.45
CA ILE A 184 -30.43 13.15 0.15
C ILE A 184 -29.05 13.82 0.12
N VAL A 185 -28.92 15.04 0.65
CA VAL A 185 -27.65 15.76 0.73
C VAL A 185 -26.66 15.01 1.63
N ASN A 186 -27.09 14.55 2.80
CA ASN A 186 -26.26 13.75 3.71
C ASN A 186 -25.76 12.47 3.04
N PHE A 187 -26.64 11.73 2.37
CA PHE A 187 -26.28 10.51 1.65
C PHE A 187 -25.26 10.79 0.52
N ALA A 188 -25.47 11.85 -0.27
CA ALA A 188 -24.52 12.25 -1.30
C ALA A 188 -23.14 12.61 -0.71
N MET A 189 -23.13 13.36 0.41
CA MET A 189 -21.90 13.71 1.10
C MET A 189 -21.16 12.49 1.63
N GLN A 190 -21.87 11.49 2.17
CA GLN A 190 -21.25 10.24 2.64
C GLN A 190 -20.62 9.45 1.49
N ILE A 191 -21.30 9.36 0.33
CA ILE A 191 -20.70 8.71 -0.86
C ILE A 191 -19.43 9.43 -1.29
N ILE A 192 -19.48 10.77 -1.37
CA ILE A 192 -18.30 11.58 -1.74
C ILE A 192 -17.17 11.37 -0.71
N GLU A 193 -17.49 11.32 0.57
CA GLU A 193 -16.52 11.08 1.64
C GLU A 193 -15.85 9.71 1.50
N PHE A 194 -16.61 8.63 1.30
CA PHE A 194 -16.05 7.29 1.09
C PHE A 194 -15.19 7.22 -0.18
N ALA A 195 -15.68 7.80 -1.28
CA ALA A 195 -14.92 7.86 -2.52
C ALA A 195 -13.62 8.66 -2.36
N SER A 196 -13.69 9.83 -1.74
CA SER A 196 -12.53 10.70 -1.51
C SER A 196 -11.50 10.06 -0.59
N LYS A 197 -11.93 9.44 0.51
CA LYS A 197 -11.05 8.71 1.44
C LYS A 197 -10.33 7.58 0.70
N THR A 198 -11.06 6.76 -0.06
CA THR A 198 -10.52 5.62 -0.79
C THR A 198 -9.53 6.06 -1.88
N LEU A 199 -9.91 7.04 -2.68
CA LEU A 199 -9.03 7.58 -3.73
C LEU A 199 -7.77 8.20 -3.13
N SER A 200 -7.91 9.06 -2.12
CA SER A 200 -6.77 9.72 -1.46
C SER A 200 -5.81 8.69 -0.83
N HIS A 201 -6.36 7.62 -0.24
CA HIS A 201 -5.59 6.57 0.41
C HIS A 201 -4.79 5.75 -0.62
N GLY A 202 -5.43 5.29 -1.71
CA GLY A 202 -4.78 4.54 -2.78
C GLY A 202 -3.79 5.35 -3.60
N LEU A 203 -4.19 6.57 -4.00
CA LEU A 203 -3.32 7.46 -4.80
C LEU A 203 -2.10 7.95 -4.02
N ARG A 204 -2.19 8.10 -2.70
CA ARG A 204 -1.04 8.45 -1.86
C ARG A 204 0.01 7.35 -1.88
N LEU A 205 -0.41 6.09 -1.75
CA LEU A 205 0.50 4.94 -1.80
C LEU A 205 1.16 4.83 -3.18
N PHE A 206 0.36 4.84 -4.24
CA PHE A 206 0.83 4.81 -5.61
C PHE A 206 1.77 5.98 -5.95
N GLY A 207 1.33 7.22 -5.65
CA GLY A 207 2.07 8.42 -6.05
C GLY A 207 3.46 8.51 -5.43
N ASN A 208 3.60 8.14 -4.15
CA ASN A 208 4.89 8.16 -3.48
C ASN A 208 5.87 7.11 -4.04
N MET A 209 5.37 5.88 -4.32
CA MET A 209 6.22 4.81 -4.84
C MET A 209 6.57 5.05 -6.31
N TYR A 210 5.62 5.44 -7.14
CA TYR A 210 5.85 5.77 -8.54
C TYR A 210 6.82 6.96 -8.72
N ALA A 211 6.66 8.01 -7.90
CA ALA A 211 7.60 9.13 -7.91
C ALA A 211 9.00 8.71 -7.46
N GLY A 212 9.11 7.82 -6.46
CA GLY A 212 10.37 7.23 -6.01
C GLY A 212 11.11 6.51 -7.12
N GLU A 213 10.41 5.62 -7.83
CA GLU A 213 10.94 4.86 -8.96
C GLU A 213 11.44 5.78 -10.09
N LEU A 214 10.68 6.83 -10.43
CA LEU A 214 11.09 7.82 -11.43
C LEU A 214 12.37 8.56 -11.05
N ILE A 215 12.53 8.96 -9.80
CA ILE A 215 13.72 9.67 -9.33
C ILE A 215 14.93 8.74 -9.34
N PHE A 216 14.80 7.49 -8.90
CA PHE A 216 15.87 6.50 -9.03
C PHE A 216 16.31 6.30 -10.48
N MET A 217 15.35 6.25 -11.42
CA MET A 217 15.64 6.15 -12.85
C MET A 217 16.38 7.38 -13.39
N LEU A 218 15.97 8.60 -12.99
CA LEU A 218 16.66 9.84 -13.36
C LEU A 218 18.10 9.88 -12.82
N ILE A 219 18.31 9.45 -11.56
CA ILE A 219 19.64 9.37 -10.97
C ILE A 219 20.50 8.33 -11.71
N ALA A 220 19.93 7.19 -12.10
CA ALA A 220 20.62 6.16 -12.87
C ALA A 220 21.10 6.67 -14.24
N LEU A 221 20.30 7.52 -14.92
CA LEU A 221 20.69 8.15 -16.17
C LEU A 221 21.93 9.05 -16.03
N MET A 222 22.13 9.72 -14.89
CA MET A 222 23.35 10.48 -14.63
C MET A 222 24.60 9.59 -14.60
N GLY A 223 24.48 8.39 -14.03
CA GLY A 223 25.56 7.40 -13.99
C GLY A 223 25.89 6.81 -15.36
N GLY A 224 24.85 6.62 -16.20
CA GLY A 224 24.99 6.13 -17.57
C GLY A 224 25.74 7.08 -18.53
N ALA A 225 25.81 8.36 -18.20
CA ALA A 225 26.52 9.39 -18.96
C ALA A 225 28.03 9.51 -18.58
N PHE A 226 28.61 8.50 -17.93
CA PHE A 226 30.02 8.51 -17.54
C PHE A 226 30.95 8.60 -18.73
N ALA A 227 31.84 9.61 -18.72
CA ALA A 227 32.93 9.77 -19.67
C ALA A 227 34.16 10.32 -18.92
N LEU A 228 35.38 10.05 -19.43
CA LEU A 228 36.64 10.58 -18.88
C LEU A 228 36.83 12.07 -19.24
N THR A 229 35.78 12.86 -19.11
CA THR A 229 35.75 14.31 -19.29
C THR A 229 35.39 14.97 -17.95
N GLY A 230 35.72 16.25 -17.77
CA GLY A 230 35.37 16.96 -16.53
C GLY A 230 33.87 16.92 -16.22
N THR A 231 33.03 17.03 -17.24
CA THR A 231 31.56 16.90 -17.11
C THR A 231 31.13 15.47 -16.76
N GLY A 232 31.73 14.45 -17.37
CA GLY A 232 31.42 13.05 -17.09
C GLY A 232 31.82 12.61 -15.67
N ILE A 233 32.98 13.08 -15.18
CA ILE A 233 33.39 12.86 -13.80
C ILE A 233 32.46 13.59 -12.82
N GLY A 234 32.06 14.84 -13.12
CA GLY A 234 31.10 15.59 -12.33
C GLY A 234 29.73 14.90 -12.22
N LEU A 235 29.23 14.34 -13.34
CA LEU A 235 27.98 13.56 -13.36
C LEU A 235 28.09 12.27 -12.55
N ALA A 236 29.21 11.58 -12.60
CA ALA A 236 29.43 10.37 -11.80
C ALA A 236 29.46 10.66 -10.29
N ILE A 237 30.11 11.75 -9.87
CA ILE A 237 30.11 12.19 -8.48
C ILE A 237 28.68 12.59 -8.06
N GLY A 238 27.99 13.36 -8.91
CA GLY A 238 26.59 13.74 -8.70
C GLY A 238 25.67 12.54 -8.57
N HIS A 239 25.83 11.51 -9.40
CA HIS A 239 25.08 10.25 -9.33
C HIS A 239 25.24 9.57 -7.95
N VAL A 240 26.48 9.44 -7.46
CA VAL A 240 26.73 8.78 -6.14
C VAL A 240 26.12 9.60 -5.01
N ILE A 241 26.31 10.92 -4.99
CA ILE A 241 25.80 11.78 -3.93
C ILE A 241 24.28 11.83 -3.97
N ALA A 242 23.68 12.07 -5.14
CA ALA A 242 22.23 12.11 -5.30
C ALA A 242 21.58 10.76 -5.00
N GLY A 243 22.19 9.66 -5.47
CA GLY A 243 21.72 8.31 -5.21
C GLY A 243 21.72 7.95 -3.73
N LEU A 244 22.79 8.26 -3.01
CA LEU A 244 22.88 8.02 -1.57
C LEU A 244 21.87 8.86 -0.80
N ALA A 245 21.79 10.16 -1.09
CA ALA A 245 20.86 11.09 -0.43
C ALA A 245 19.41 10.65 -0.66
N TRP A 246 19.08 10.29 -1.92
CA TRP A 246 17.74 9.83 -2.27
C TRP A 246 17.39 8.49 -1.64
N ALA A 247 18.31 7.53 -1.61
CA ALA A 247 18.09 6.24 -0.97
C ALA A 247 17.78 6.37 0.53
N ILE A 248 18.53 7.21 1.25
CA ILE A 248 18.28 7.48 2.68
C ILE A 248 16.90 8.11 2.86
N PHE A 249 16.56 9.10 2.05
CA PHE A 249 15.25 9.76 2.10
C PHE A 249 14.11 8.79 1.74
N HIS A 250 14.34 7.93 0.77
CA HIS A 250 13.36 6.94 0.31
C HIS A 250 13.06 5.86 1.37
N ILE A 251 14.08 5.41 2.13
CA ILE A 251 13.85 4.51 3.28
C ILE A 251 12.87 5.14 4.29
N LEU A 252 13.02 6.43 4.55
CA LEU A 252 12.12 7.16 5.45
C LEU A 252 10.70 7.24 4.87
N ILE A 253 10.56 7.48 3.56
CA ILE A 253 9.27 7.48 2.87
C ILE A 253 8.59 6.11 2.97
N ILE A 254 9.31 5.01 2.78
CA ILE A 254 8.77 3.64 2.84
C ILE A 254 8.09 3.39 4.19
N ILE A 255 8.79 3.69 5.29
CA ILE A 255 8.27 3.47 6.65
C ILE A 255 7.11 4.42 6.93
N LEU A 256 7.28 5.71 6.61
CA LEU A 256 6.25 6.73 6.82
C LEU A 256 4.97 6.41 6.05
N GLN A 257 5.09 5.97 4.79
CA GLN A 257 3.95 5.62 3.96
C GLN A 257 3.17 4.41 4.50
N ALA A 258 3.88 3.37 4.94
CA ALA A 258 3.27 2.21 5.58
C ALA A 258 2.55 2.60 6.90
N PHE A 259 3.18 3.48 7.68
CA PHE A 259 2.59 4.02 8.92
C PHE A 259 1.31 4.82 8.63
N ILE A 260 1.36 5.76 7.69
CA ILE A 260 0.17 6.56 7.33
C ILE A 260 -0.94 5.66 6.79
N PHE A 261 -0.59 4.65 5.98
CA PHE A 261 -1.58 3.71 5.43
C PHE A 261 -2.27 2.93 6.54
N MET A 262 -1.53 2.40 7.50
CA MET A 262 -2.06 1.73 8.69
C MET A 262 -2.92 2.67 9.53
N MET A 263 -2.43 3.88 9.85
CA MET A 263 -3.15 4.83 10.70
C MET A 263 -4.50 5.25 10.10
N LEU A 264 -4.54 5.51 8.80
CA LEU A 264 -5.80 5.84 8.11
C LEU A 264 -6.76 4.65 8.10
N ALA A 265 -6.25 3.42 7.93
CA ALA A 265 -7.08 2.22 8.04
C ALA A 265 -7.68 2.08 9.45
N LEU A 266 -6.89 2.30 10.51
CA LEU A 266 -7.37 2.30 11.89
C LEU A 266 -8.42 3.39 12.15
N VAL A 267 -8.18 4.62 11.67
CA VAL A 267 -9.11 5.76 11.81
C VAL A 267 -10.43 5.53 11.04
N TYR A 268 -10.39 4.86 9.90
CA TYR A 268 -11.60 4.60 9.12
C TYR A 268 -12.48 3.50 9.73
N ILE A 269 -11.87 2.59 10.51
CA ILE A 269 -12.56 1.49 11.19
C ILE A 269 -13.04 1.91 12.58
N GLY A 270 -12.32 2.82 13.27
CA GLY A 270 -12.62 3.32 14.61
C GLY A 270 -13.75 4.33 14.64
#